data_17271001dcd180ef41029a8f7ddd3b19
#
_entry.id   17271001dcd180ef41029a8f7ddd3b19
#
_cell.length_a   1.000
_cell.length_b   1.000
_cell.length_c   1.000
_cell.angle_alpha   90.00
_cell.angle_beta   90.00
_cell.angle_gamma   90.00
#
_symmetry.space_group_name_H-M   'P 1'
#
loop_
_entity.id
_entity.type
_entity.pdbx_description
1 polymer ?
#
loop_
_entity_poly.entity_id
_entity_poly.type
_entity_poly.pdbx_seq_one_letter_code
_entity_poly.pdbx_strand_id
1 'polypeptide(L)'
;MKMRATKIRHGALLFLLLLAPMARGEKIVWRQATDAELASLLPARAAVEKEHIETEMRTASGIVDNGGRFIAGVVLITAGYSADGKYSHYLIVQAPIRVGGVALKPGEYAFGYTHAGDELQVHFNVAATGALVGTTEAHLLTGVRGITSLHIWPPGARQVIQIGRFGISYEIGHE
;
A
#
# COMPACT_ATOMS: atom_id res chain seq x y z
N MET A 1 -42.02 -68.20 43.78
CA MET A 1 -42.30 -66.88 43.29
C MET A 1 -40.96 -66.15 43.22
N LYS A 2 -40.35 -66.03 42.01
CA LYS A 2 -38.97 -65.49 41.80
C LYS A 2 -39.10 -64.08 41.22
N MET A 3 -38.68 -63.11 41.99
CA MET A 3 -38.57 -61.73 41.53
C MET A 3 -37.28 -61.59 40.74
N ARG A 4 -37.40 -61.11 39.49
CA ARG A 4 -36.24 -60.69 38.62
C ARG A 4 -35.91 -59.25 38.84
N ALA A 5 -34.69 -58.96 39.25
CA ALA A 5 -34.16 -57.60 39.35
C ALA A 5 -33.67 -57.16 37.99
N THR A 6 -34.20 -56.02 37.56
CA THR A 6 -33.81 -55.33 36.31
C THR A 6 -32.62 -54.40 36.60
N LYS A 7 -31.47 -54.65 35.95
CA LYS A 7 -30.26 -53.73 35.99
C LYS A 7 -30.44 -52.61 35.08
N ILE A 8 -30.50 -51.38 35.63
CA ILE A 8 -30.43 -50.10 34.90
C ILE A 8 -28.97 -49.81 34.57
N ARG A 9 -28.63 -49.81 33.28
CA ARG A 9 -27.30 -49.40 32.79
C ARG A 9 -27.32 -47.86 32.59
N HIS A 10 -26.57 -47.14 33.43
CA HIS A 10 -26.31 -45.73 33.25
C HIS A 10 -25.28 -45.55 32.13
N GLY A 11 -25.72 -45.06 30.95
CA GLY A 11 -24.84 -44.64 29.89
C GLY A 11 -24.34 -43.20 30.20
N ALA A 12 -23.06 -43.08 30.55
CA ALA A 12 -22.42 -41.76 30.68
C ALA A 12 -22.19 -41.18 29.28
N LEU A 13 -22.94 -40.16 28.95
CA LEU A 13 -22.77 -39.37 27.72
C LEU A 13 -21.59 -38.40 27.92
N LEU A 14 -20.42 -38.77 27.36
CA LEU A 14 -19.22 -37.95 27.40
C LEU A 14 -19.37 -36.80 26.37
N PHE A 15 -19.69 -35.59 26.85
CA PHE A 15 -19.77 -34.38 26.01
C PHE A 15 -18.33 -33.89 25.74
N LEU A 16 -17.77 -34.25 24.58
CA LEU A 16 -16.47 -33.78 24.12
C LEU A 16 -16.66 -32.35 23.62
N LEU A 17 -16.35 -31.32 24.46
CA LEU A 17 -16.28 -29.93 24.05
C LEU A 17 -15.08 -29.77 23.12
N LEU A 18 -15.32 -29.71 21.82
CA LEU A 18 -14.34 -29.25 20.81
C LEU A 18 -14.09 -27.75 21.04
N LEU A 19 -13.03 -27.41 21.76
CA LEU A 19 -12.46 -26.07 21.79
C LEU A 19 -11.84 -25.80 20.40
N ALA A 20 -12.61 -25.22 19.49
CA ALA A 20 -12.05 -24.64 18.27
C ALA A 20 -11.07 -23.53 18.67
N PRO A 21 -9.80 -23.57 18.21
CA PRO A 21 -8.90 -22.45 18.43
C PRO A 21 -9.51 -21.22 17.76
N MET A 22 -9.86 -20.21 18.55
CA MET A 22 -10.16 -18.87 18.01
C MET A 22 -8.87 -18.39 17.36
N ALA A 23 -8.81 -18.46 16.03
CA ALA A 23 -7.78 -17.78 15.25
C ALA A 23 -7.90 -16.29 15.55
N ARG A 24 -7.06 -15.79 16.47
CA ARG A 24 -6.84 -14.35 16.63
C ARG A 24 -6.26 -13.87 15.30
N GLY A 25 -7.03 -13.12 14.53
CA GLY A 25 -6.53 -12.45 13.35
C GLY A 25 -5.29 -11.64 13.76
N GLU A 26 -4.15 -11.95 13.18
CA GLU A 26 -2.91 -11.23 13.45
C GLU A 26 -3.11 -9.76 13.04
N LYS A 27 -2.82 -8.85 13.96
CA LYS A 27 -2.98 -7.42 13.69
C LYS A 27 -2.03 -7.03 12.56
N ILE A 28 -2.55 -6.46 11.48
CA ILE A 28 -1.74 -5.95 10.38
C ILE A 28 -0.95 -4.75 10.89
N VAL A 29 0.39 -4.85 10.78
CA VAL A 29 1.33 -3.80 11.19
C VAL A 29 2.16 -3.41 9.97
N TRP A 30 2.19 -2.11 9.66
CA TRP A 30 2.96 -1.54 8.57
C TRP A 30 4.21 -0.86 9.10
N ARG A 31 5.34 -1.09 8.46
CA ARG A 31 6.63 -0.46 8.74
C ARG A 31 7.25 0.13 7.47
N GLN A 32 8.27 0.95 7.65
CA GLN A 32 9.12 1.38 6.55
C GLN A 32 9.80 0.17 5.90
N ALA A 33 9.75 0.09 4.58
CA ALA A 33 10.51 -0.91 3.83
C ALA A 33 11.99 -0.53 3.81
N THR A 34 12.85 -1.53 3.83
CA THR A 34 14.31 -1.36 3.70
C THR A 34 14.72 -1.15 2.24
N ASP A 35 15.89 -0.58 2.01
CA ASP A 35 16.42 -0.38 0.66
C ASP A 35 16.55 -1.70 -0.11
N ALA A 36 16.93 -2.79 0.56
CA ALA A 36 17.03 -4.12 -0.05
C ALA A 36 15.65 -4.68 -0.48
N GLU A 37 14.62 -4.47 0.34
CA GLU A 37 13.24 -4.84 -0.01
C GLU A 37 12.74 -4.03 -1.20
N LEU A 38 12.98 -2.71 -1.21
CA LEU A 38 12.61 -1.83 -2.30
C LEU A 38 13.34 -2.18 -3.61
N ALA A 39 14.63 -2.47 -3.54
CA ALA A 39 15.42 -2.88 -4.69
C ALA A 39 14.97 -4.23 -5.28
N SER A 40 14.41 -5.13 -4.46
CA SER A 40 13.87 -6.40 -4.94
C SER A 40 12.46 -6.27 -5.54
N LEU A 41 11.71 -5.24 -5.15
CA LEU A 41 10.33 -5.01 -5.59
C LEU A 41 10.22 -4.08 -6.80
N LEU A 42 10.93 -2.95 -6.76
CA LEU A 42 10.80 -1.90 -7.77
C LEU A 42 11.68 -2.22 -8.98
N PRO A 43 11.14 -2.09 -10.22
CA PRO A 43 11.93 -2.36 -11.41
C PRO A 43 12.93 -1.24 -11.68
N ALA A 44 14.11 -1.59 -12.21
CA ALA A 44 15.07 -0.60 -12.70
C ALA A 44 14.53 0.19 -13.91
N ARG A 45 13.57 -0.37 -14.63
CA ARG A 45 12.82 0.27 -15.72
C ARG A 45 11.35 -0.06 -15.56
N ALA A 46 10.54 0.95 -15.26
CA ALA A 46 9.10 0.81 -15.05
C ALA A 46 8.36 0.76 -16.38
N ALA A 47 7.43 -0.18 -16.51
CA ALA A 47 6.54 -0.24 -17.67
C ALA A 47 5.44 0.82 -17.51
N VAL A 48 5.47 1.85 -18.35
CA VAL A 48 4.48 2.93 -18.36
C VAL A 48 3.96 3.11 -19.79
N GLU A 49 2.67 2.82 -19.98
CA GLU A 49 2.04 2.78 -21.31
C GLU A 49 2.81 1.83 -22.28
N LYS A 50 3.46 2.36 -23.29
CA LYS A 50 4.23 1.60 -24.27
C LYS A 50 5.75 1.67 -24.05
N GLU A 51 6.19 2.28 -22.98
CA GLU A 51 7.59 2.60 -22.71
C GLU A 51 8.09 1.86 -21.47
N HIS A 52 9.42 1.69 -21.38
CA HIS A 52 10.10 1.20 -20.21
C HIS A 52 11.04 2.30 -19.71
N ILE A 53 10.61 3.04 -18.71
CA ILE A 53 11.23 4.27 -18.23
C ILE A 53 12.17 3.94 -17.08
N GLU A 54 13.40 4.43 -17.12
CA GLU A 54 14.38 4.29 -16.04
C GLU A 54 13.84 4.86 -14.72
N THR A 55 14.12 4.15 -13.62
CA THR A 55 13.77 4.59 -12.27
C THR A 55 14.99 5.11 -11.52
N GLU A 56 14.82 6.19 -10.76
CA GLU A 56 15.88 6.72 -9.88
C GLU A 56 15.79 6.00 -8.52
N MET A 57 16.41 4.82 -8.42
CA MET A 57 16.31 3.93 -7.24
C MET A 57 16.72 4.58 -5.92
N ARG A 58 17.56 5.64 -5.93
CA ARG A 58 17.91 6.39 -4.71
C ARG A 58 16.73 7.17 -4.12
N THR A 59 15.66 7.34 -4.89
CA THR A 59 14.42 7.99 -4.43
C THR A 59 13.35 6.98 -4.00
N ALA A 60 13.65 5.68 -4.07
CA ALA A 60 12.72 4.64 -3.70
C ALA A 60 12.25 4.81 -2.24
N SER A 61 10.97 4.71 -2.03
CA SER A 61 10.37 4.74 -0.71
C SER A 61 9.13 3.86 -0.67
N GLY A 62 8.88 3.22 0.48
CA GLY A 62 7.73 2.37 0.62
C GLY A 62 7.54 1.85 2.02
N ILE A 63 6.39 1.25 2.22
CA ILE A 63 6.00 0.57 3.45
C ILE A 63 5.65 -0.88 3.12
N VAL A 64 5.83 -1.75 4.10
CA VAL A 64 5.53 -3.18 4.01
C VAL A 64 4.80 -3.62 5.26
N ASP A 65 3.81 -4.50 5.10
CA ASP A 65 3.12 -5.09 6.24
C ASP A 65 3.79 -6.40 6.71
N ASN A 66 3.34 -6.93 7.83
CA ASN A 66 3.81 -8.21 8.37
C ASN A 66 3.42 -9.43 7.51
N GLY A 67 2.54 -9.26 6.51
CA GLY A 67 2.21 -10.26 5.49
C GLY A 67 3.07 -10.17 4.23
N GLY A 68 3.99 -9.17 4.14
CA GLY A 68 4.87 -8.96 2.99
C GLY A 68 4.22 -8.21 1.83
N ARG A 69 3.09 -7.51 2.04
CA ARG A 69 2.48 -6.66 1.01
C ARG A 69 3.08 -5.26 1.07
N PHE A 70 3.36 -4.70 -0.08
CA PHE A 70 4.01 -3.41 -0.22
C PHE A 70 3.08 -2.31 -0.74
N ILE A 71 3.37 -1.08 -0.33
CA ILE A 71 2.99 0.14 -1.02
C ILE A 71 4.30 0.91 -1.19
N ALA A 72 4.82 0.98 -2.41
CA ALA A 72 6.14 1.52 -2.68
C ALA A 72 6.19 2.29 -3.99
N GLY A 73 7.00 3.33 -4.04
CA GLY A 73 7.16 4.15 -5.22
C GLY A 73 8.60 4.60 -5.43
N VAL A 74 8.83 5.16 -6.63
CA VAL A 74 10.13 5.64 -7.08
C VAL A 74 9.93 6.74 -8.12
N VAL A 75 10.87 7.66 -8.22
CA VAL A 75 10.90 8.69 -9.26
C VAL A 75 11.24 8.07 -10.61
N LEU A 76 10.56 8.52 -11.68
CA LEU A 76 10.83 8.18 -13.06
C LEU A 76 11.79 9.19 -13.69
N ILE A 77 12.76 8.72 -14.46
CA ILE A 77 13.64 9.55 -15.28
C ILE A 77 12.99 9.68 -16.65
N THR A 78 12.14 10.69 -16.84
CA THR A 78 11.23 10.81 -17.99
C THR A 78 11.81 11.57 -19.19
N ALA A 79 12.98 12.21 -19.04
CA ALA A 79 13.61 12.95 -20.13
C ALA A 79 13.83 12.08 -21.37
N GLY A 80 13.25 12.48 -22.49
CA GLY A 80 13.32 11.76 -23.75
C GLY A 80 12.23 10.69 -23.96
N TYR A 81 11.31 10.54 -23.01
CA TYR A 81 10.14 9.67 -23.13
C TYR A 81 8.85 10.48 -23.35
N SER A 82 7.80 9.86 -23.91
CA SER A 82 6.47 10.49 -24.03
C SER A 82 5.82 10.80 -22.68
N ALA A 83 6.31 10.17 -21.63
CA ALA A 83 5.92 10.43 -20.24
C ALA A 83 6.42 11.77 -19.68
N ASP A 84 7.37 12.42 -20.35
CA ASP A 84 7.97 13.66 -19.88
C ASP A 84 6.92 14.77 -19.73
N GLY A 85 6.91 15.43 -18.56
CA GLY A 85 5.89 16.40 -18.17
C GLY A 85 4.51 15.81 -17.83
N LYS A 86 4.28 14.49 -18.04
CA LYS A 86 3.01 13.81 -17.73
C LYS A 86 3.10 12.99 -16.44
N TYR A 87 4.15 12.22 -16.30
CA TYR A 87 4.42 11.42 -15.11
C TYR A 87 5.77 11.78 -14.51
N SER A 88 5.88 11.63 -13.21
CA SER A 88 7.13 11.86 -12.47
C SER A 88 7.47 10.71 -11.54
N HIS A 89 6.52 9.85 -11.23
CA HIS A 89 6.67 8.77 -10.25
C HIS A 89 5.96 7.50 -10.72
N TYR A 90 6.49 6.37 -10.26
CA TYR A 90 5.88 5.05 -10.38
C TYR A 90 5.53 4.53 -8.99
N LEU A 91 4.39 3.87 -8.85
CA LEU A 91 3.86 3.38 -7.58
C LEU A 91 3.35 1.95 -7.74
N ILE A 92 3.80 1.05 -6.89
CA ILE A 92 3.28 -0.31 -6.72
C ILE A 92 2.41 -0.34 -5.47
N VAL A 93 1.19 -0.84 -5.63
CA VAL A 93 0.20 -1.00 -4.56
C VAL A 93 -0.16 -2.48 -4.46
N GLN A 94 0.11 -3.13 -3.34
CA GLN A 94 -0.24 -4.54 -3.11
C GLN A 94 -1.35 -4.74 -2.07
N ALA A 95 -1.80 -3.66 -1.44
CA ALA A 95 -2.99 -3.64 -0.59
C ALA A 95 -3.87 -2.45 -0.97
N PRO A 96 -5.20 -2.55 -0.91
CA PRO A 96 -6.07 -1.42 -1.23
C PRO A 96 -5.72 -0.19 -0.38
N ILE A 97 -5.61 0.97 -1.03
CA ILE A 97 -5.27 2.24 -0.36
C ILE A 97 -6.14 3.36 -0.93
N ARG A 98 -6.48 4.32 -0.08
CA ARG A 98 -7.12 5.57 -0.49
C ARG A 98 -6.14 6.71 -0.26
N VAL A 99 -5.75 7.41 -1.31
CA VAL A 99 -4.79 8.51 -1.26
C VAL A 99 -5.53 9.82 -1.54
N GLY A 100 -5.67 10.68 -0.54
CA GLY A 100 -6.41 11.94 -0.67
C GLY A 100 -7.81 11.77 -1.26
N GLY A 101 -8.50 10.67 -0.95
CA GLY A 101 -9.82 10.35 -1.51
C GLY A 101 -9.80 9.47 -2.77
N VAL A 102 -8.69 9.37 -3.51
CA VAL A 102 -8.55 8.50 -4.69
C VAL A 102 -8.33 7.05 -4.24
N ALA A 103 -9.22 6.15 -4.62
CA ALA A 103 -9.10 4.73 -4.30
C ALA A 103 -8.19 4.02 -5.31
N LEU A 104 -7.09 3.46 -4.83
CA LEU A 104 -6.15 2.65 -5.60
C LEU A 104 -6.29 1.18 -5.16
N LYS A 105 -6.68 0.33 -6.07
CA LYS A 105 -6.69 -1.14 -5.88
C LYS A 105 -5.26 -1.68 -6.01
N PRO A 106 -4.99 -2.93 -5.61
CA PRO A 106 -3.72 -3.57 -5.94
C PRO A 106 -3.41 -3.47 -7.43
N GLY A 107 -2.22 -2.97 -7.78
CA GLY A 107 -1.81 -2.68 -9.15
C GLY A 107 -0.61 -1.74 -9.22
N GLU A 108 -0.29 -1.36 -10.44
CA GLU A 108 0.83 -0.48 -10.77
C GLU A 108 0.29 0.83 -11.37
N TYR A 109 0.83 1.93 -10.88
CA TYR A 109 0.37 3.27 -11.22
C TYR A 109 1.55 4.16 -11.61
N ALA A 110 1.30 5.08 -12.54
CA ALA A 110 2.15 6.23 -12.76
C ALA A 110 1.41 7.47 -12.29
N PHE A 111 2.10 8.38 -11.63
CA PHE A 111 1.50 9.65 -11.23
C PHE A 111 2.42 10.84 -11.53
N GLY A 112 1.80 11.95 -11.78
CA GLY A 112 2.43 13.24 -11.96
C GLY A 112 1.68 14.30 -11.19
N TYR A 113 2.20 15.52 -11.24
CA TYR A 113 1.57 16.65 -10.57
C TYR A 113 1.83 17.97 -11.32
N THR A 114 0.93 18.93 -11.09
CA THR A 114 1.09 20.32 -11.51
C THR A 114 0.99 21.23 -10.29
N HIS A 115 1.68 22.34 -10.31
CA HIS A 115 1.55 23.36 -9.27
C HIS A 115 0.24 24.14 -9.43
N ALA A 116 -0.51 24.24 -8.34
CA ALA A 116 -1.76 24.99 -8.26
C ALA A 116 -1.70 25.93 -7.04
N GLY A 117 -1.06 27.10 -7.20
CA GLY A 117 -0.78 28.00 -6.08
C GLY A 117 0.19 27.38 -5.07
N ASP A 118 -0.27 27.26 -3.81
CA ASP A 118 0.51 26.69 -2.70
C ASP A 118 0.30 25.17 -2.54
N GLU A 119 -0.28 24.50 -3.53
CA GLU A 119 -0.61 23.09 -3.52
C GLU A 119 -0.09 22.40 -4.79
N LEU A 120 -0.04 21.05 -4.76
CA LEU A 120 0.15 20.26 -5.97
C LEU A 120 -1.17 19.57 -6.30
N GLN A 121 -1.59 19.68 -7.55
CA GLN A 121 -2.64 18.80 -8.07
C GLN A 121 -1.99 17.53 -8.61
N VAL A 122 -2.25 16.39 -7.95
CA VAL A 122 -1.66 15.10 -8.25
C VAL A 122 -2.69 14.22 -8.94
N HIS A 123 -2.29 13.61 -10.05
CA HIS A 123 -3.14 12.72 -10.84
C HIS A 123 -2.52 11.32 -10.91
N PHE A 124 -3.32 10.31 -10.56
CA PHE A 124 -2.95 8.91 -10.59
C PHE A 124 -3.50 8.26 -11.85
N ASN A 125 -2.66 7.52 -12.55
CA ASN A 125 -3.00 6.81 -13.77
C ASN A 125 -2.58 5.34 -13.65
N VAL A 126 -3.35 4.43 -14.26
CA VAL A 126 -2.92 3.04 -14.42
C VAL A 126 -1.65 3.01 -15.27
N ALA A 127 -0.56 2.45 -14.75
CA ALA A 127 0.73 2.51 -15.44
C ALA A 127 0.68 1.90 -16.84
N ALA A 128 0.09 0.74 -17.01
CA ALA A 128 0.04 0.01 -18.27
C ALA A 128 -0.77 0.71 -19.39
N THR A 129 -1.78 1.51 -19.03
CA THR A 129 -2.73 2.08 -20.01
C THR A 129 -2.73 3.60 -20.07
N GLY A 130 -2.18 4.27 -19.06
CA GLY A 130 -2.29 5.71 -18.87
C GLY A 130 -3.70 6.19 -18.49
N ALA A 131 -4.64 5.27 -18.22
CA ALA A 131 -6.00 5.62 -17.84
C ALA A 131 -6.02 6.35 -16.49
N LEU A 132 -6.63 7.53 -16.44
CA LEU A 132 -6.78 8.32 -15.21
C LEU A 132 -7.66 7.55 -14.21
N VAL A 133 -7.14 7.38 -12.99
CA VAL A 133 -7.87 6.79 -11.85
C VAL A 133 -8.54 7.89 -11.03
N GLY A 134 -7.83 8.98 -10.80
CA GLY A 134 -8.35 10.12 -10.05
C GLY A 134 -7.29 11.18 -9.81
N THR A 135 -7.75 12.31 -9.30
CA THR A 135 -6.93 13.49 -8.97
C THR A 135 -7.15 13.88 -7.52
N THR A 136 -6.10 14.34 -6.85
CA THR A 136 -6.15 14.83 -5.48
C THR A 136 -5.15 15.97 -5.28
N GLU A 137 -5.24 16.65 -4.16
CA GLU A 137 -4.35 17.74 -3.79
C GLU A 137 -3.31 17.27 -2.77
N ALA A 138 -2.07 17.75 -2.93
CA ALA A 138 -1.02 17.62 -1.95
C ALA A 138 -0.75 18.97 -1.32
N HIS A 139 -0.78 19.03 0.01
CA HIS A 139 -0.64 20.27 0.77
C HIS A 139 0.75 20.40 1.40
N LEU A 140 1.18 21.62 1.69
CA LEU A 140 2.43 21.87 2.39
C LEU A 140 2.48 21.13 3.73
N LEU A 141 3.52 20.35 3.94
CA LEU A 141 3.76 19.66 5.21
C LEU A 141 4.44 20.57 6.21
N THR A 142 3.86 20.65 7.40
CA THR A 142 4.47 21.35 8.55
C THR A 142 5.34 20.40 9.36
N GLY A 143 6.43 20.92 9.95
CA GLY A 143 7.31 20.15 10.83
C GLY A 143 8.13 19.03 10.13
N VAL A 144 8.24 19.05 8.81
CA VAL A 144 9.15 18.20 8.05
C VAL A 144 10.48 18.93 7.86
N ARG A 145 11.58 18.27 8.25
CA ARG A 145 12.92 18.77 7.99
C ARG A 145 13.43 18.16 6.68
N GLY A 146 13.73 19.02 5.72
CA GLY A 146 14.29 18.64 4.43
C GLY A 146 13.25 18.40 3.34
N ILE A 147 13.75 18.41 2.11
CA ILE A 147 12.99 18.16 0.89
C ILE A 147 13.39 16.76 0.40
N THR A 148 12.43 15.90 0.13
CA THR A 148 12.68 14.58 -0.45
C THR A 148 11.87 14.45 -1.74
N SER A 149 12.44 13.78 -2.74
CA SER A 149 11.72 13.55 -4.00
C SER A 149 10.45 12.74 -3.79
N LEU A 150 10.54 11.69 -2.97
CA LEU A 150 9.43 10.84 -2.57
C LEU A 150 9.69 10.25 -1.19
N HIS A 151 8.69 10.24 -0.31
CA HIS A 151 8.71 9.44 0.92
C HIS A 151 7.31 8.98 1.31
N ILE A 152 7.15 7.68 1.50
CA ILE A 152 5.91 7.08 1.97
C ILE A 152 6.07 6.79 3.46
N TRP A 153 5.44 7.61 4.31
CA TRP A 153 5.49 7.49 5.77
C TRP A 153 4.55 6.40 6.26
N PRO A 154 5.00 5.46 7.11
CA PRO A 154 4.12 4.43 7.65
C PRO A 154 2.99 4.99 8.52
N PRO A 155 1.86 4.25 8.69
CA PRO A 155 0.71 4.69 9.49
C PRO A 155 1.06 5.07 10.93
N GLY A 156 2.03 4.40 11.55
CA GLY A 156 2.48 4.71 12.91
C GLY A 156 3.29 6.00 13.05
N ALA A 157 3.71 6.61 11.92
CA ALA A 157 4.48 7.86 11.93
C ALA A 157 3.63 9.05 11.47
N ARG A 158 3.31 9.14 10.17
CA ARG A 158 2.57 10.28 9.60
C ARG A 158 1.41 9.86 8.71
N GLN A 159 1.46 8.69 8.10
CA GLN A 159 0.45 8.20 7.16
C GLN A 159 0.25 9.16 5.96
N VAL A 160 1.36 9.55 5.34
CA VAL A 160 1.42 10.54 4.27
C VAL A 160 2.34 10.06 3.16
N ILE A 161 1.97 10.29 1.90
CA ILE A 161 2.88 10.26 0.76
C ILE A 161 3.41 11.68 0.57
N GLN A 162 4.71 11.85 0.77
CA GLN A 162 5.41 13.12 0.64
C GLN A 162 6.07 13.23 -0.74
N ILE A 163 5.88 14.38 -1.39
CA ILE A 163 6.50 14.77 -2.66
C ILE A 163 7.13 16.14 -2.45
N GLY A 164 8.45 16.21 -2.45
CA GLY A 164 9.15 17.43 -2.07
C GLY A 164 8.83 17.83 -0.63
N ARG A 165 8.15 18.95 -0.45
CA ARG A 165 7.64 19.45 0.82
C ARG A 165 6.11 19.35 0.97
N PHE A 166 5.45 18.72 0.00
CA PHE A 166 4.01 18.52 0.00
C PHE A 166 3.67 17.10 0.45
N GLY A 167 2.48 16.90 0.94
CA GLY A 167 2.00 15.58 1.37
C GLY A 167 0.54 15.34 1.07
N ILE A 168 0.21 14.07 0.84
CA ILE A 168 -1.14 13.58 0.67
C ILE A 168 -1.39 12.53 1.75
N SER A 169 -2.40 12.72 2.58
CA SER A 169 -2.81 11.69 3.55
C SER A 169 -3.35 10.46 2.82
N TYR A 170 -3.12 9.30 3.38
CA TYR A 170 -3.67 8.07 2.84
C TYR A 170 -4.28 7.19 3.94
N GLU A 171 -5.15 6.28 3.54
CA GLU A 171 -5.75 5.25 4.38
C GLU A 171 -5.56 3.90 3.72
N ILE A 172 -5.17 2.88 4.48
CA ILE A 172 -5.05 1.51 3.97
C ILE A 172 -6.39 0.83 4.19
N GLY A 173 -6.96 0.29 3.12
CA GLY A 173 -8.21 -0.47 3.16
C GLY A 173 -8.01 -1.81 3.85
N HIS A 174 -9.04 -2.25 4.58
CA HIS A 174 -9.15 -3.63 5.03
C HIS A 174 -9.91 -4.42 3.96
N GLU A 175 -9.39 -5.60 3.60
CA GLU A 175 -10.13 -6.59 2.82
C GLU A 175 -11.19 -7.25 3.68
#